data_17d4e1285a34dfed03be146ac19d1632
#
_entry.id   17d4e1285a34dfed03be146ac19d1632
#
_cell.length_a   1.000
_cell.length_b   1.000
_cell.length_c   1.000
_cell.angle_alpha   90.00
_cell.angle_beta   90.00
_cell.angle_gamma   90.00
#
_symmetry.space_group_name_H-M   'P 1'
#
loop_
_entity.id
_entity.type
_entity.pdbx_description
1 polymer ?
#
loop_
_entity_poly.entity_id
_entity_poly.type
_entity_poly.pdbx_seq_one_letter_code
_entity_poly.pdbx_strand_id
1 'polypeptide(L)'
;MENIDWGSLGFNYMKTDFNARYTCTDGKWSEMEITSDEYINMHMSASCLHYGTALFEGLKAFRGADGKVRLFRVEENAKRLQSCLLYTSDAADDRLSVDL
;
A
#
# COMPACT_ATOMS: atom_id res chain seq x y z
N MET A 1 -4.89 19.90 5.69
CA MET A 1 -3.90 19.18 6.55
C MET A 1 -2.80 20.12 7.03
N GLU A 2 -3.18 21.27 7.60
CA GLU A 2 -2.19 22.30 7.90
C GLU A 2 -1.50 22.16 9.26
N ASN A 3 -2.12 21.46 10.21
CA ASN A 3 -1.64 21.38 11.59
C ASN A 3 -1.30 19.95 12.00
N ILE A 4 -0.31 19.36 11.31
CA ILE A 4 0.14 18.02 11.65
C ILE A 4 1.29 18.09 12.65
N ASP A 5 1.13 17.42 13.78
CA ASP A 5 2.24 17.20 14.70
C ASP A 5 3.06 16.00 14.24
N TRP A 6 4.07 16.26 13.45
CA TRP A 6 4.90 15.23 12.83
C TRP A 6 5.65 14.37 13.86
N GLY A 7 5.94 14.94 15.03
CA GLY A 7 6.66 14.21 16.08
C GLY A 7 5.82 13.18 16.81
N SER A 8 4.49 13.29 16.76
CA SER A 8 3.58 12.37 17.43
C SER A 8 3.00 11.30 16.53
N LEU A 9 3.39 11.27 15.25
CA LEU A 9 2.87 10.30 14.30
C LEU A 9 3.33 8.89 14.65
N GLY A 10 2.38 7.95 14.66
CA GLY A 10 2.62 6.53 14.89
C GLY A 10 1.93 5.70 13.82
N PHE A 11 1.51 4.48 14.17
CA PHE A 11 0.81 3.59 13.24
C PHE A 11 -0.70 3.79 13.21
N ASN A 12 -1.22 4.73 13.99
CA ASN A 12 -2.65 5.03 13.97
C ASN A 12 -3.04 5.69 12.65
N TYR A 13 -4.26 5.39 12.22
CA TYR A 13 -4.79 6.00 11.01
C TYR A 13 -4.91 7.51 11.21
N MET A 14 -4.47 8.25 10.21
CA MET A 14 -4.63 9.70 10.16
C MET A 14 -5.39 10.03 8.87
N LYS A 15 -6.47 10.76 9.01
CA LYS A 15 -7.26 11.20 7.86
C LYS A 15 -6.43 12.13 6.99
N THR A 16 -6.44 11.86 5.69
CA THR A 16 -5.83 12.71 4.67
C THR A 16 -6.90 13.33 3.80
N ASP A 17 -6.56 14.37 3.07
CA ASP A 17 -7.53 15.02 2.18
C ASP A 17 -7.90 14.11 1.01
N PHE A 18 -6.92 13.36 0.50
CA PHE A 18 -7.10 12.49 -0.64
C PHE A 18 -6.25 11.23 -0.48
N ASN A 19 -6.63 10.20 -1.21
CA ASN A 19 -5.80 9.02 -1.41
C ASN A 19 -5.79 8.64 -2.88
N ALA A 20 -4.76 7.91 -3.29
CA ALA A 20 -4.62 7.43 -4.65
C ALA A 20 -4.87 5.92 -4.66
N ARG A 21 -5.67 5.46 -5.61
CA ARG A 21 -6.05 4.05 -5.74
C ARG A 21 -5.76 3.54 -7.13
N TYR A 22 -5.27 2.31 -7.18
CA TYR A 22 -5.17 1.52 -8.40
C TYR A 22 -5.87 0.20 -8.13
N THR A 23 -6.70 -0.21 -9.07
CA THR A 23 -7.44 -1.48 -8.96
C THR A 23 -6.96 -2.43 -10.04
N CYS A 24 -6.63 -3.67 -9.65
CA CYS A 24 -6.28 -4.72 -10.59
C CYS A 24 -7.47 -5.67 -10.73
N THR A 25 -7.98 -5.84 -11.95
CA THR A 25 -9.07 -6.74 -12.25
C THR A 25 -8.68 -7.61 -13.43
N ASP A 26 -8.74 -8.93 -13.24
CA ASP A 26 -8.37 -9.91 -14.28
C ASP A 26 -6.97 -9.65 -14.85
N GLY A 27 -6.02 -9.33 -13.98
CA GLY A 27 -4.63 -9.09 -14.35
C GLY A 27 -4.36 -7.72 -14.98
N LYS A 28 -5.35 -6.84 -15.03
CA LYS A 28 -5.20 -5.50 -15.61
C LYS A 28 -5.35 -4.43 -14.54
N TRP A 29 -4.44 -3.48 -14.54
CA TRP A 29 -4.46 -2.35 -13.63
C TRP A 29 -5.29 -1.20 -14.20
N SER A 30 -6.09 -0.59 -13.34
CA SER A 30 -6.79 0.65 -13.66
C SER A 30 -5.82 1.82 -13.74
N GLU A 31 -6.31 2.94 -14.26
CA GLU A 31 -5.63 4.22 -14.10
C GLU A 31 -5.74 4.66 -12.65
N MET A 32 -4.89 5.62 -12.27
CA MET A 32 -4.91 6.18 -10.93
C MET A 32 -6.21 6.92 -10.67
N GLU A 33 -6.87 6.58 -9.57
CA GLU A 33 -8.04 7.29 -9.07
C GLU A 33 -7.63 8.09 -7.84
N ILE A 34 -7.89 9.40 -7.85
CA ILE A 34 -7.71 10.27 -6.68
C ILE A 34 -9.09 10.50 -6.07
N THR A 35 -9.24 10.16 -4.81
CA THR A 35 -10.52 10.27 -4.12
C THR A 35 -10.34 10.70 -2.67
N SER A 36 -11.35 11.37 -2.12
CA SER A 36 -11.43 11.68 -0.70
C SER A 36 -12.17 10.61 0.10
N ASP A 37 -12.70 9.59 -0.56
CA ASP A 37 -13.40 8.49 0.09
C ASP A 37 -12.40 7.64 0.88
N GLU A 38 -12.71 7.42 2.15
CA GLU A 38 -11.86 6.64 3.05
C GLU A 38 -12.26 5.17 3.12
N TYR A 39 -13.32 4.77 2.42
CA TYR A 39 -13.88 3.42 2.48
C TYR A 39 -13.66 2.67 1.20
N ILE A 40 -13.53 1.36 1.33
CA ILE A 40 -13.36 0.44 0.20
C ILE A 40 -14.50 -0.56 0.24
N ASN A 41 -15.20 -0.72 -0.88
CA ASN A 41 -16.18 -1.77 -1.04
C ASN A 41 -15.46 -3.04 -1.48
N MET A 42 -15.46 -4.05 -0.60
CA MET A 42 -14.70 -5.26 -0.79
C MET A 42 -15.59 -6.48 -0.58
N HIS A 43 -15.46 -7.47 -1.47
CA HIS A 43 -16.21 -8.72 -1.34
C HIS A 43 -15.85 -9.44 -0.05
N MET A 44 -16.81 -10.05 0.61
CA MET A 44 -16.61 -10.72 1.89
C MET A 44 -15.61 -11.88 1.84
N SER A 45 -15.38 -12.45 0.65
CA SER A 45 -14.41 -13.54 0.47
C SER A 45 -13.01 -13.05 0.08
N ALA A 46 -12.76 -11.74 0.12
CA ALA A 46 -11.46 -11.20 -0.24
C ALA A 46 -10.34 -11.86 0.58
N SER A 47 -9.29 -12.29 -0.10
CA SER A 47 -8.20 -13.05 0.54
C SER A 47 -7.44 -12.23 1.59
N CYS A 48 -7.39 -10.91 1.46
CA CYS A 48 -6.77 -10.06 2.46
C CYS A 48 -7.52 -10.11 3.81
N LEU A 49 -8.80 -10.40 3.80
CA LEU A 49 -9.61 -10.50 5.02
C LEU A 49 -9.47 -11.86 5.73
N HIS A 50 -9.23 -12.91 4.98
CA HIS A 50 -9.29 -14.28 5.52
C HIS A 50 -7.97 -15.02 5.50
N TYR A 51 -7.09 -14.67 4.58
CA TYR A 51 -5.81 -15.35 4.39
C TYR A 51 -4.60 -14.45 4.64
N GLY A 52 -4.84 -13.19 5.03
CA GLY A 52 -3.76 -12.24 5.25
C GLY A 52 -2.97 -11.90 4.00
N THR A 53 -3.58 -12.03 2.83
CA THR A 53 -2.94 -11.72 1.55
C THR A 53 -2.93 -10.20 1.36
N ALA A 54 -1.99 -9.56 2.02
CA ALA A 54 -1.86 -8.11 1.98
C ALA A 54 -0.39 -7.74 2.19
N LEU A 55 0.00 -6.64 1.58
CA LEU A 55 1.35 -6.07 1.73
C LEU A 55 1.23 -4.61 2.06
N PHE A 56 2.24 -4.09 2.76
CA PHE A 56 2.35 -2.66 2.95
C PHE A 56 3.81 -2.22 2.79
N GLU A 57 4.01 -0.99 2.41
CA GLU A 57 5.32 -0.37 2.32
C GLU A 57 5.22 1.07 2.79
N GLY A 58 6.16 1.47 3.65
CA GLY A 58 6.23 2.84 4.14
C GLY A 58 7.05 3.71 3.19
N LEU A 59 6.52 4.85 2.83
CA LEU A 59 7.20 5.80 1.98
C LEU A 59 7.06 7.20 2.58
N LYS A 60 8.15 7.94 2.55
CA LYS A 60 8.16 9.31 3.06
C LYS A 60 8.61 10.28 1.98
N ALA A 61 7.96 11.43 1.95
CA ALA A 61 8.39 12.57 1.15
C ALA A 61 8.97 13.61 2.09
N PHE A 62 10.08 14.22 1.68
CA PHE A 62 10.80 15.19 2.49
C PHE A 62 10.81 16.54 1.79
N ARG A 63 10.60 17.60 2.57
CA ARG A 63 10.76 18.95 2.07
C ARG A 63 12.21 19.36 2.24
N GLY A 64 12.86 19.68 1.13
CA GLY A 64 14.24 20.15 1.12
C GLY A 64 14.37 21.61 1.58
N ALA A 65 15.60 22.04 1.78
CA ALA A 65 15.91 23.41 2.18
C ALA A 65 15.45 24.44 1.12
N ASP A 66 15.34 24.01 -0.15
CA ASP A 66 14.84 24.84 -1.25
C ASP A 66 13.31 24.88 -1.34
N GLY A 67 12.60 24.24 -0.40
CA GLY A 67 11.15 24.18 -0.38
C GLY A 67 10.55 23.09 -1.28
N LYS A 68 11.35 22.38 -2.03
CA LYS A 68 10.86 21.31 -2.92
C LYS A 68 10.68 20.00 -2.15
N VAL A 69 9.63 19.28 -2.49
CA VAL A 69 9.35 17.96 -1.91
C VAL A 69 10.03 16.88 -2.76
N ARG A 70 10.75 16.00 -2.09
CA ARG A 70 11.49 14.92 -2.75
C ARG A 70 11.25 13.59 -2.10
N LEU A 71 11.34 12.54 -2.92
CA LEU A 71 11.39 11.15 -2.47
C LEU A 71 12.85 10.68 -2.53
N PHE A 72 13.25 9.91 -1.52
CA PHE A 72 14.60 9.36 -1.48
C PHE A 72 14.57 7.87 -1.83
N ARG A 73 15.22 7.53 -2.94
CA ARG A 73 15.38 6.14 -3.41
C ARG A 73 14.08 5.34 -3.37
N VAL A 74 13.02 5.90 -3.93
CA VAL A 74 11.69 5.27 -3.94
C VAL A 74 11.70 3.92 -4.65
N GLU A 75 12.58 3.73 -5.61
CA GLU A 75 12.75 2.46 -6.32
C GLU A 75 13.16 1.31 -5.39
N GLU A 76 13.88 1.59 -4.32
CA GLU A 76 14.23 0.57 -3.32
C GLU A 76 13.01 0.14 -2.50
N ASN A 77 12.10 1.07 -2.23
CA ASN A 77 10.82 0.74 -1.60
C ASN A 77 10.00 -0.20 -2.49
N ALA A 78 9.95 0.09 -3.78
CA ALA A 78 9.24 -0.76 -4.75
C ALA A 78 9.86 -2.15 -4.84
N LYS A 79 11.19 -2.25 -4.88
CA LYS A 79 11.90 -3.55 -4.91
C LYS A 79 11.60 -4.37 -3.67
N ARG A 80 11.60 -3.75 -2.50
CA ARG A 80 11.30 -4.44 -1.25
C ARG A 80 9.87 -4.96 -1.23
N LEU A 81 8.92 -4.17 -1.73
CA LEU A 81 7.52 -4.60 -1.84
C LEU A 81 7.40 -5.82 -2.78
N GLN A 82 8.07 -5.79 -3.93
CA GLN A 82 8.09 -6.91 -4.86
C GLN A 82 8.70 -8.17 -4.25
N SER A 83 9.78 -8.04 -3.50
CA SER A 83 10.41 -9.17 -2.81
C SER A 83 9.46 -9.80 -1.80
N CYS A 84 8.74 -8.99 -1.04
CA CYS A 84 7.73 -9.47 -0.09
C CYS A 84 6.59 -10.18 -0.81
N LEU A 85 6.14 -9.64 -1.93
CA LEU A 85 5.06 -10.24 -2.72
C LEU A 85 5.44 -11.62 -3.23
N LEU A 86 6.62 -11.76 -3.80
CA LEU A 86 7.11 -13.04 -4.33
C LEU A 86 7.21 -14.09 -3.22
N TYR A 87 7.78 -13.72 -2.09
CA TYR A 87 7.88 -14.62 -0.94
C TYR A 87 6.50 -15.05 -0.42
N THR A 88 5.59 -14.11 -0.29
CA THR A 88 4.23 -14.39 0.18
C THR A 88 3.46 -15.27 -0.81
N SER A 89 3.59 -15.00 -2.09
CA SER A 89 2.95 -15.79 -3.16
C SER A 89 3.46 -17.21 -3.17
N ASP A 90 4.78 -17.40 -3.08
CA ASP A 90 5.39 -18.74 -3.05
C ASP A 90 4.89 -19.54 -1.85
N ALA A 91 4.84 -18.92 -0.68
CA ALA A 91 4.33 -19.58 0.52
C ALA A 91 2.86 -19.96 0.39
N ALA A 92 2.05 -19.12 -0.22
CA ALA A 92 0.64 -19.41 -0.48
C ALA A 92 0.48 -20.57 -1.49
N ASP A 93 1.26 -20.54 -2.56
CA ASP A 93 1.25 -21.60 -3.56
C ASP A 93 1.65 -22.95 -2.96
N ASP A 94 2.67 -22.97 -2.12
CA ASP A 94 3.12 -24.18 -1.43
C ASP A 94 2.02 -24.74 -0.56
N ARG A 95 1.30 -23.89 0.17
CA ARG A 95 0.16 -24.32 0.99
C ARG A 95 -0.97 -24.91 0.15
N LEU A 96 -1.29 -24.26 -0.95
CA LEU A 96 -2.32 -24.75 -1.87
C LEU A 96 -1.93 -26.10 -2.46
N SER A 97 -0.66 -26.28 -2.79
CA SER A 97 -0.14 -27.55 -3.31
C SER A 97 -0.28 -28.69 -2.31
N VAL A 98 -0.08 -28.39 -1.02
CA VAL A 98 -0.20 -29.39 0.06
C VAL A 98 -1.66 -29.75 0.30
N ASP A 99 -2.56 -28.80 0.19
CA ASP A 99 -3.99 -29.01 0.48
C ASP A 99 -4.75 -29.67 -0.68
N LEU A 100 -4.18 -29.65 -1.85
CA LEU A 100 -4.78 -30.28 -3.02
C LEU A 100 -4.39 -31.74 -3.16
#